data_3bcbfd242ef38b4bd6befdc04dc0d210
#
_entry.id   3bcbfd242ef38b4bd6befdc04dc0d210
#
_cell.length_a   1.000
_cell.length_b   1.000
_cell.length_c   1.000
_cell.angle_alpha   90.00
_cell.angle_beta   90.00
_cell.angle_gamma   90.00
#
_symmetry.space_group_name_H-M   'P 1'
#
loop_
_entity.id
_entity.type
_entity.pdbx_description
1 polymer ?
#
loop_
_entity_poly.entity_id
_entity_poly.type
_entity_poly.pdbx_seq_one_letter_code
_entity_poly.pdbx_strand_id
1 'polypeptide(L)'
;IVTFVTLNEGASVEEVKEALLDKYMEVWNRFWTREPKDGSFLGGVSLIPLNEFYFSNIATNSGFRHSDVTMVWILVCVALVLLVSAVFNYVNLTTALIGKRAKEIATRRLLGDSMAEAVGRNLLESLVFTAGCFVFGCMVALIMRPWFEMLLDSEILLFADFFSVLAAIALLLVVSLVAGLIPAVIVARFKPIDVVKGSFRFQSKMRLSRVFIVVQNLIST
;
A
#
# COMPACT_ATOMS: atom_id res chain seq x y z
N ILE A 1 32.56 13.51 1.06
CA ILE A 1 33.16 12.17 1.14
C ILE A 1 32.33 11.36 2.13
N VAL A 2 31.88 10.18 1.71
CA VAL A 2 31.21 9.21 2.58
C VAL A 2 32.20 8.14 2.93
N THR A 3 32.34 7.85 4.23
CA THR A 3 33.25 6.81 4.71
C THR A 3 32.47 5.91 5.67
N PHE A 4 32.57 4.61 5.50
CA PHE A 4 31.96 3.65 6.42
C PHE A 4 32.94 3.32 7.54
N VAL A 5 32.45 3.35 8.77
CA VAL A 5 33.22 3.00 9.98
C VAL A 5 32.45 1.96 10.78
N THR A 6 33.20 1.04 11.38
CA THR A 6 32.63 0.08 12.33
C THR A 6 33.04 0.50 13.72
N LEU A 7 32.07 0.66 14.59
CA LEU A 7 32.33 0.99 16.00
C LEU A 7 32.60 -0.29 16.79
N ASN A 8 33.56 -0.21 17.72
CA ASN A 8 33.78 -1.30 18.68
C ASN A 8 32.62 -1.38 19.67
N GLU A 9 32.37 -2.54 20.23
CA GLU A 9 31.39 -2.73 21.29
C GLU A 9 31.66 -1.80 22.46
N GLY A 10 30.68 -0.95 22.83
CA GLY A 10 30.80 -0.01 23.94
C GLY A 10 31.38 1.37 23.59
N ALA A 11 31.73 1.63 22.31
CA ALA A 11 32.17 2.96 21.89
C ALA A 11 30.98 3.95 21.86
N SER A 12 31.15 5.13 22.46
CA SER A 12 30.20 6.22 22.36
C SER A 12 30.26 6.86 20.99
N VAL A 13 29.08 7.00 20.34
CA VAL A 13 28.95 7.65 19.04
C VAL A 13 29.46 9.08 19.07
N GLU A 14 29.23 9.80 20.18
CA GLU A 14 29.63 11.18 20.38
C GLU A 14 31.15 11.32 20.48
N GLU A 15 31.82 10.45 21.23
CA GLU A 15 33.28 10.45 21.38
C GLU A 15 33.97 10.16 20.04
N VAL A 16 33.43 9.21 19.28
CA VAL A 16 33.96 8.85 17.95
C VAL A 16 33.77 10.01 16.97
N LYS A 17 32.64 10.71 17.04
CA LYS A 17 32.37 11.89 16.22
C LYS A 17 33.33 13.04 16.50
N GLU A 18 33.59 13.35 17.78
CA GLU A 18 34.58 14.37 18.17
C GLU A 18 35.99 13.99 17.71
N ALA A 19 36.43 12.75 17.98
CA ALA A 19 37.73 12.26 17.52
C ALA A 19 37.91 12.28 16.00
N LEU A 20 36.85 11.97 15.24
CA LEU A 20 36.86 12.06 13.79
C LEU A 20 36.92 13.51 13.31
N LEU A 21 36.23 14.43 13.99
CA LEU A 21 36.24 15.85 13.65
C LEU A 21 37.65 16.42 13.87
N ASP A 22 38.28 16.16 15.02
CA ASP A 22 39.63 16.61 15.33
C ASP A 22 40.66 16.07 14.32
N LYS A 23 40.56 14.79 13.99
CA LYS A 23 41.43 14.15 13.00
C LYS A 23 41.24 14.72 11.60
N TYR A 24 40.01 15.00 11.22
CA TYR A 24 39.68 15.62 9.95
C TYR A 24 40.22 17.07 9.88
N MET A 25 40.11 17.81 10.95
CA MET A 25 40.66 19.18 11.06
C MET A 25 42.18 19.17 11.01
N GLU A 26 42.86 18.23 11.66
CA GLU A 26 44.32 18.04 11.58
C GLU A 26 44.78 17.82 10.13
N VAL A 27 44.08 16.90 9.41
CA VAL A 27 44.38 16.60 8.00
C VAL A 27 44.09 17.80 7.11
N TRP A 28 42.97 18.49 7.32
CA TRP A 28 42.59 19.67 6.57
C TRP A 28 43.65 20.78 6.69
N ASN A 29 44.05 21.12 7.92
CA ASN A 29 45.05 22.16 8.19
C ASN A 29 46.44 21.83 7.62
N ARG A 30 46.75 20.54 7.39
CA ARG A 30 48.00 20.10 6.75
C ARG A 30 48.03 20.36 5.26
N PHE A 31 46.90 20.21 4.56
CA PHE A 31 46.83 20.31 3.11
C PHE A 31 46.31 21.65 2.58
N TRP A 32 45.58 22.40 3.38
CA TRP A 32 44.97 23.65 3.00
C TRP A 32 45.44 24.80 3.91
N THR A 33 46.37 25.57 3.40
CA THR A 33 46.96 26.74 4.12
C THR A 33 46.03 27.96 4.23
N ARG A 34 44.83 27.95 3.68
CA ARG A 34 43.82 29.01 3.81
C ARG A 34 42.83 28.66 4.88
N GLU A 35 42.83 29.38 5.98
CA GLU A 35 41.68 29.40 6.88
C GLU A 35 40.44 29.79 6.06
N PRO A 36 39.36 29.00 6.15
CA PRO A 36 38.08 29.39 5.57
C PRO A 36 37.68 30.69 6.28
N LYS A 37 37.55 31.78 5.56
CA LYS A 37 37.23 33.11 6.10
C LYS A 37 35.92 33.19 6.87
N ASP A 38 35.07 32.21 6.67
CA ASP A 38 33.82 31.99 7.41
C ASP A 38 33.83 30.54 7.83
N GLY A 39 33.76 30.24 9.12
CA GLY A 39 33.77 28.89 9.71
C GLY A 39 32.67 27.92 9.20
N SER A 40 32.16 28.17 8.02
CA SER A 40 31.02 27.50 7.38
C SER A 40 31.40 26.35 6.43
N PHE A 41 32.70 26.13 6.16
CA PHE A 41 33.07 25.10 5.15
C PHE A 41 33.08 23.67 5.68
N LEU A 42 33.07 23.47 7.00
CA LEU A 42 32.95 22.15 7.63
C LEU A 42 31.66 22.11 8.45
N GLY A 43 30.60 21.67 7.85
CA GLY A 43 29.29 21.49 8.51
C GLY A 43 29.28 20.45 9.63
N GLY A 44 30.46 19.88 9.97
CA GLY A 44 30.62 18.86 11.00
C GLY A 44 30.68 17.44 10.45
N VAL A 45 30.99 16.50 11.32
CA VAL A 45 30.94 15.07 11.06
C VAL A 45 29.58 14.55 11.53
N SER A 46 28.84 13.88 10.67
CA SER A 46 27.60 13.19 11.01
C SER A 46 27.81 11.68 10.90
N LEU A 47 27.55 10.95 11.97
CA LEU A 47 27.49 9.50 11.98
C LEU A 47 26.04 9.08 11.85
N ILE A 48 25.73 8.30 10.83
CA ILE A 48 24.37 7.82 10.55
C ILE A 48 24.41 6.29 10.56
N PRO A 49 23.51 5.62 11.27
CA PRO A 49 23.36 4.17 11.19
C PRO A 49 23.14 3.73 9.74
N LEU A 50 23.77 2.62 9.34
CA LEU A 50 23.72 2.14 7.95
C LEU A 50 22.28 1.85 7.48
N ASN A 51 21.42 1.39 8.37
CA ASN A 51 20.00 1.13 8.10
C ASN A 51 19.19 2.41 7.83
N GLU A 52 19.64 3.57 8.35
CA GLU A 52 18.98 4.87 8.13
C GLU A 52 19.61 5.67 7.00
N PHE A 53 20.80 5.25 6.53
CA PHE A 53 21.55 5.97 5.51
C PHE A 53 20.77 6.14 4.20
N TYR A 54 20.04 5.10 3.78
CA TYR A 54 19.26 5.11 2.53
C TYR A 54 18.20 6.23 2.49
N PHE A 55 17.63 6.57 3.63
CA PHE A 55 16.60 7.61 3.77
C PHE A 55 17.15 8.94 4.30
N SER A 56 18.48 9.09 4.41
CA SER A 56 19.09 10.31 4.92
C SER A 56 19.32 11.34 3.81
N ASN A 57 19.07 12.62 4.11
CA ASN A 57 19.32 13.71 3.19
C ASN A 57 20.82 13.87 2.84
N ILE A 58 21.72 13.26 3.61
CA ILE A 58 23.18 13.31 3.40
C ILE A 58 23.58 12.41 2.23
N ALA A 59 22.83 11.36 1.95
CA ALA A 59 23.06 10.49 0.80
C ALA A 59 22.91 11.21 -0.55
N THR A 60 22.16 12.30 -0.59
CA THR A 60 21.83 13.05 -1.83
C THR A 60 23.07 13.53 -2.60
N ASN A 61 24.13 13.92 -1.90
CA ASN A 61 25.36 14.44 -2.52
C ASN A 61 26.50 13.42 -2.60
N SER A 62 26.25 12.18 -2.22
CA SER A 62 27.31 11.17 -2.06
C SER A 62 27.47 10.22 -3.27
N GLY A 63 26.60 10.30 -4.26
CA GLY A 63 26.56 9.34 -5.38
C GLY A 63 25.97 7.98 -5.00
N PHE A 64 25.50 7.81 -3.77
CA PHE A 64 24.78 6.62 -3.33
C PHE A 64 23.28 6.76 -3.61
N ARG A 65 22.64 5.63 -3.83
CA ARG A 65 21.17 5.57 -3.96
C ARG A 65 20.53 6.01 -2.66
N HIS A 66 19.58 6.91 -2.75
CA HIS A 66 18.78 7.40 -1.63
C HIS A 66 17.32 7.52 -2.05
N SER A 67 16.43 7.48 -1.09
CA SER A 67 15.00 7.69 -1.32
C SER A 67 14.45 8.65 -0.28
N ASP A 68 13.49 9.48 -0.71
CA ASP A 68 12.76 10.34 0.20
C ASP A 68 11.60 9.57 0.83
N VAL A 69 11.63 9.45 2.16
CA VAL A 69 10.56 8.83 2.95
C VAL A 69 9.20 9.47 2.67
N THR A 70 9.19 10.79 2.47
CA THR A 70 7.96 11.53 2.16
C THR A 70 7.35 11.06 0.84
N MET A 71 8.19 10.87 -0.18
CA MET A 71 7.75 10.37 -1.48
C MET A 71 7.16 8.95 -1.37
N VAL A 72 7.79 8.08 -0.58
CA VAL A 72 7.27 6.73 -0.34
C VAL A 72 5.90 6.78 0.34
N TRP A 73 5.73 7.61 1.38
CA TRP A 73 4.43 7.76 2.05
C TRP A 73 3.35 8.34 1.13
N ILE A 74 3.69 9.30 0.29
CA ILE A 74 2.75 9.85 -0.71
C ILE A 74 2.28 8.73 -1.64
N LEU A 75 3.20 7.92 -2.18
CA LEU A 75 2.86 6.81 -3.06
C LEU A 75 1.97 5.76 -2.37
N VAL A 76 2.28 5.43 -1.12
CA VAL A 76 1.45 4.50 -0.31
C VAL A 76 0.06 5.07 -0.08
N CYS A 77 -0.06 6.35 0.28
CA CYS A 77 -1.36 7.00 0.46
C CYS A 77 -2.18 7.00 -0.83
N VAL A 78 -1.59 7.35 -1.96
CA VAL A 78 -2.26 7.31 -3.27
C VAL A 78 -2.73 5.90 -3.61
N ALA A 79 -1.86 4.89 -3.42
CA ALA A 79 -2.22 3.49 -3.66
C ALA A 79 -3.39 3.03 -2.79
N LEU A 80 -3.42 3.41 -1.50
CA LEU A 80 -4.51 3.10 -0.58
C LEU A 80 -5.82 3.77 -1.01
N VAL A 81 -5.78 5.04 -1.41
CA VAL A 81 -6.98 5.76 -1.90
C VAL A 81 -7.53 5.09 -3.15
N LEU A 82 -6.68 4.71 -4.10
CA LEU A 82 -7.10 3.99 -5.31
C LEU A 82 -7.69 2.62 -4.98
N LEU A 83 -7.06 1.87 -4.06
CA LEU A 83 -7.56 0.57 -3.61
C LEU A 83 -8.94 0.68 -2.96
N VAL A 84 -9.12 1.63 -2.04
CA VAL A 84 -10.40 1.89 -1.37
C VAL A 84 -11.48 2.27 -2.40
N SER A 85 -11.14 3.15 -3.36
CA SER A 85 -12.04 3.51 -4.46
C SER A 85 -12.45 2.31 -5.30
N ALA A 86 -11.51 1.43 -5.64
CA ALA A 86 -11.79 0.21 -6.41
C ALA A 86 -12.72 -0.76 -5.64
N VAL A 87 -12.48 -0.96 -4.32
CA VAL A 87 -13.33 -1.79 -3.46
C VAL A 87 -14.75 -1.21 -3.41
N PHE A 88 -14.89 0.10 -3.23
CA PHE A 88 -16.22 0.74 -3.22
C PHE A 88 -16.94 0.60 -4.55
N ASN A 89 -16.25 0.76 -5.67
CA ASN A 89 -16.82 0.54 -6.99
C ASN A 89 -17.35 -0.90 -7.15
N TYR A 90 -16.54 -1.90 -6.76
CA TYR A 90 -16.95 -3.30 -6.77
C TYR A 90 -18.19 -3.56 -5.90
N VAL A 91 -18.19 -3.06 -4.65
CA VAL A 91 -19.31 -3.21 -3.72
C VAL A 91 -20.58 -2.57 -4.28
N ASN A 92 -20.48 -1.36 -4.86
CA ASN A 92 -21.61 -0.67 -5.47
C ASN A 92 -22.20 -1.47 -6.63
N LEU A 93 -21.34 -1.96 -7.54
CA LEU A 93 -21.76 -2.75 -8.69
C LEU A 93 -22.41 -4.06 -8.24
N THR A 94 -21.78 -4.80 -7.35
CA THR A 94 -22.28 -6.08 -6.84
C THR A 94 -23.61 -5.89 -6.10
N THR A 95 -23.72 -4.85 -5.27
CA THR A 95 -24.96 -4.52 -4.56
C THR A 95 -26.09 -4.18 -5.52
N ALA A 96 -25.83 -3.45 -6.60
CA ALA A 96 -26.83 -3.14 -7.62
C ALA A 96 -27.31 -4.42 -8.35
N LEU A 97 -26.42 -5.38 -8.58
CA LEU A 97 -26.74 -6.65 -9.22
C LEU A 97 -27.52 -7.61 -8.32
N ILE A 98 -27.42 -7.50 -6.98
CA ILE A 98 -28.14 -8.35 -6.03
C ILE A 98 -29.65 -8.27 -6.27
N GLY A 99 -30.19 -7.09 -6.57
CA GLY A 99 -31.61 -6.94 -6.87
C GLY A 99 -32.10 -7.82 -8.03
N LYS A 100 -31.28 -8.00 -9.06
CA LYS A 100 -31.56 -8.90 -10.21
C LYS A 100 -31.47 -10.38 -9.83
N ARG A 101 -30.52 -10.74 -8.94
CA ARG A 101 -30.29 -12.12 -8.47
C ARG A 101 -31.19 -12.50 -7.28
N ALA A 102 -31.95 -11.54 -6.71
CA ALA A 102 -32.72 -11.75 -5.49
C ALA A 102 -33.71 -12.92 -5.59
N LYS A 103 -34.39 -13.09 -6.74
CA LYS A 103 -35.33 -14.20 -6.98
C LYS A 103 -34.61 -15.56 -6.94
N GLU A 104 -33.47 -15.68 -7.61
CA GLU A 104 -32.67 -16.91 -7.61
C GLU A 104 -32.21 -17.27 -6.20
N ILE A 105 -31.67 -16.30 -5.45
CA ILE A 105 -31.23 -16.48 -4.06
C ILE A 105 -32.42 -16.91 -3.17
N ALA A 106 -33.56 -16.25 -3.32
CA ALA A 106 -34.76 -16.58 -2.55
C ALA A 106 -35.27 -18.00 -2.86
N THR A 107 -35.30 -18.41 -4.14
CA THR A 107 -35.73 -19.75 -4.54
C THR A 107 -34.78 -20.80 -3.97
N ARG A 108 -33.48 -20.64 -4.04
CA ARG A 108 -32.49 -21.54 -3.45
C ARG A 108 -32.67 -21.69 -1.95
N ARG A 109 -32.90 -20.60 -1.24
CA ARG A 109 -33.14 -20.61 0.22
C ARG A 109 -34.46 -21.31 0.59
N LEU A 110 -35.50 -21.21 -0.23
CA LEU A 110 -36.73 -21.96 -0.04
C LEU A 110 -36.56 -23.48 -0.30
N LEU A 111 -35.58 -23.85 -1.13
CA LEU A 111 -35.22 -25.26 -1.40
C LEU A 111 -34.24 -25.84 -0.35
N GLY A 112 -33.87 -25.07 0.68
CA GLY A 112 -33.06 -25.54 1.79
C GLY A 112 -31.61 -24.99 1.85
N ASP A 113 -31.21 -24.09 0.95
CA ASP A 113 -29.90 -23.42 1.05
C ASP A 113 -29.79 -22.69 2.41
N SER A 114 -28.74 -22.98 3.15
CA SER A 114 -28.45 -22.30 4.42
C SER A 114 -27.93 -20.88 4.18
N MET A 115 -28.06 -20.01 5.19
CA MET A 115 -27.51 -18.66 5.17
C MET A 115 -25.99 -18.67 4.95
N ALA A 116 -25.30 -19.61 5.62
CA ALA A 116 -23.86 -19.76 5.54
C ALA A 116 -23.39 -20.11 4.12
N GLU A 117 -24.12 -20.99 3.42
CA GLU A 117 -23.82 -21.34 2.02
C GLU A 117 -24.00 -20.18 1.08
N ALA A 118 -25.07 -19.38 1.25
CA ALA A 118 -25.29 -18.19 0.44
C ALA A 118 -24.18 -17.13 0.65
N VAL A 119 -23.76 -16.90 1.89
CA VAL A 119 -22.65 -16.00 2.24
C VAL A 119 -21.33 -16.55 1.71
N GLY A 120 -21.05 -17.84 1.93
CA GLY A 120 -19.81 -18.49 1.47
C GLY A 120 -19.64 -18.43 -0.05
N ARG A 121 -20.70 -18.62 -0.82
CA ARG A 121 -20.70 -18.49 -2.27
C ARG A 121 -20.33 -17.08 -2.72
N ASN A 122 -20.90 -16.07 -2.06
CA ASN A 122 -20.64 -14.68 -2.39
C ASN A 122 -19.19 -14.26 -2.03
N LEU A 123 -18.66 -14.79 -0.92
CA LEU A 123 -17.25 -14.60 -0.55
C LEU A 123 -16.30 -15.29 -1.56
N LEU A 124 -16.66 -16.51 -1.98
CA LEU A 124 -15.87 -17.22 -2.99
C LEU A 124 -15.87 -16.48 -4.33
N GLU A 125 -17.03 -15.97 -4.78
CA GLU A 125 -17.13 -15.15 -5.99
C GLU A 125 -16.23 -13.89 -5.89
N SER A 126 -16.24 -13.21 -4.74
CA SER A 126 -15.38 -12.09 -4.46
C SER A 126 -13.89 -12.46 -4.48
N LEU A 127 -13.53 -13.60 -3.88
CA LEU A 127 -12.14 -14.08 -3.86
C LEU A 127 -11.63 -14.37 -5.27
N VAL A 128 -12.40 -15.09 -6.08
CA VAL A 128 -12.03 -15.43 -7.47
C VAL A 128 -11.87 -14.16 -8.30
N PHE A 129 -12.80 -13.22 -8.17
CA PHE A 129 -12.72 -11.95 -8.89
C PHE A 129 -11.50 -11.12 -8.46
N THR A 130 -11.26 -10.98 -7.15
CA THR A 130 -10.11 -10.24 -6.62
C THR A 130 -8.80 -10.90 -7.02
N ALA A 131 -8.72 -12.23 -6.99
CA ALA A 131 -7.54 -12.97 -7.46
C ALA A 131 -7.26 -12.74 -8.94
N GLY A 132 -8.30 -12.74 -9.79
CA GLY A 132 -8.18 -12.41 -11.20
C GLY A 132 -7.65 -10.98 -11.43
N CYS A 133 -8.19 -10.00 -10.72
CA CYS A 133 -7.72 -8.62 -10.75
C CYS A 133 -6.26 -8.50 -10.27
N PHE A 134 -5.89 -9.24 -9.23
CA PHE A 134 -4.53 -9.26 -8.69
C PHE A 134 -3.53 -9.82 -9.71
N VAL A 135 -3.84 -10.96 -10.32
CA VAL A 135 -3.00 -11.55 -11.38
C VAL A 135 -2.85 -10.59 -12.56
N PHE A 136 -3.95 -9.97 -13.00
CA PHE A 136 -3.90 -8.96 -14.07
C PHE A 136 -3.05 -7.75 -13.68
N GLY A 137 -3.19 -7.26 -12.43
CA GLY A 137 -2.37 -6.18 -11.90
C GLY A 137 -0.88 -6.54 -11.86
N CYS A 138 -0.53 -7.76 -11.47
CA CYS A 138 0.86 -8.26 -11.53
C CYS A 138 1.39 -8.29 -12.96
N MET A 139 0.59 -8.72 -13.94
CA MET A 139 1.00 -8.71 -15.36
C MET A 139 1.27 -7.28 -15.85
N VAL A 140 0.40 -6.33 -15.53
CA VAL A 140 0.62 -4.92 -15.88
C VAL A 140 1.88 -4.39 -15.20
N ALA A 141 2.10 -4.69 -13.92
CA ALA A 141 3.29 -4.26 -13.19
C ALA A 141 4.58 -4.82 -13.83
N LEU A 142 4.59 -6.09 -14.26
CA LEU A 142 5.72 -6.70 -14.96
C LEU A 142 6.00 -6.03 -16.31
N ILE A 143 4.97 -5.66 -17.06
CA ILE A 143 5.12 -4.97 -18.35
C ILE A 143 5.67 -3.55 -18.13
N MET A 144 5.21 -2.86 -17.09
CA MET A 144 5.63 -1.49 -16.79
C MET A 144 7.00 -1.42 -16.07
N ARG A 145 7.47 -2.52 -15.51
CA ARG A 145 8.71 -2.62 -14.73
C ARG A 145 9.90 -1.92 -15.41
N PRO A 146 10.26 -2.18 -16.68
CA PRO A 146 11.47 -1.60 -17.29
C PRO A 146 11.40 -0.07 -17.38
N TRP A 147 10.22 0.51 -17.55
CA TRP A 147 10.05 1.96 -17.58
C TRP A 147 10.23 2.59 -16.19
N PHE A 148 9.71 1.94 -15.15
CA PHE A 148 9.89 2.39 -13.78
C PHE A 148 11.35 2.22 -13.31
N GLU A 149 12.03 1.14 -13.70
CA GLU A 149 13.45 0.95 -13.41
C GLU A 149 14.32 2.02 -14.07
N MET A 150 14.00 2.42 -15.31
CA MET A 150 14.68 3.51 -15.99
C MET A 150 14.41 4.88 -15.30
N LEU A 151 13.19 5.12 -14.84
CA LEU A 151 12.81 6.38 -14.20
C LEU A 151 13.41 6.53 -12.80
N LEU A 152 13.45 5.42 -12.05
CA LEU A 152 13.93 5.40 -10.66
C LEU A 152 15.42 5.08 -10.53
N ASP A 153 16.08 4.75 -11.65
CA ASP A 153 17.47 4.26 -11.70
C ASP A 153 17.71 3.15 -10.66
N SER A 154 16.75 2.26 -10.52
CA SER A 154 16.72 1.25 -9.47
C SER A 154 16.05 -0.03 -9.97
N GLU A 155 16.64 -1.19 -9.63
CA GLU A 155 16.01 -2.47 -9.92
C GLU A 155 14.79 -2.68 -9.03
N ILE A 156 13.64 -3.02 -9.64
CA ILE A 156 12.40 -3.33 -8.94
C ILE A 156 12.24 -4.84 -8.88
N LEU A 157 12.44 -5.41 -7.70
CA LEU A 157 12.22 -6.82 -7.44
C LEU A 157 10.79 -7.03 -6.91
N LEU A 158 9.91 -7.44 -7.82
CA LEU A 158 8.57 -7.89 -7.44
C LEU A 158 8.69 -9.25 -6.75
N PHE A 159 8.18 -9.37 -5.53
CA PHE A 159 8.21 -10.62 -4.76
C PHE A 159 9.63 -11.15 -4.45
N ALA A 160 10.54 -10.25 -4.09
CA ALA A 160 11.94 -10.55 -3.83
C ALA A 160 12.15 -11.53 -2.67
N ASP A 161 11.29 -11.50 -1.67
CA ASP A 161 11.42 -12.25 -0.44
C ASP A 161 10.07 -12.85 0.00
N PHE A 162 10.15 -13.84 0.87
CA PHE A 162 8.98 -14.54 1.40
C PHE A 162 7.97 -13.60 2.06
N PHE A 163 8.44 -12.56 2.76
CA PHE A 163 7.56 -11.60 3.43
C PHE A 163 6.74 -10.76 2.45
N SER A 164 7.31 -10.36 1.32
CA SER A 164 6.57 -9.60 0.29
C SER A 164 5.49 -10.45 -0.37
N VAL A 165 5.75 -11.73 -0.62
CA VAL A 165 4.74 -12.68 -1.11
C VAL A 165 3.63 -12.87 -0.08
N LEU A 166 3.99 -13.06 1.19
CA LEU A 166 3.00 -13.23 2.27
C LEU A 166 2.14 -11.97 2.44
N ALA A 167 2.74 -10.79 2.38
CA ALA A 167 2.02 -9.51 2.45
C ALA A 167 1.04 -9.35 1.27
N ALA A 168 1.44 -9.72 0.06
CA ALA A 168 0.59 -9.69 -1.13
C ALA A 168 -0.61 -10.63 -0.99
N ILE A 169 -0.40 -11.85 -0.51
CA ILE A 169 -1.48 -12.82 -0.24
C ILE A 169 -2.40 -12.29 0.87
N ALA A 170 -1.86 -11.77 1.96
CA ALA A 170 -2.64 -11.19 3.05
C ALA A 170 -3.50 -10.02 2.55
N LEU A 171 -2.93 -9.13 1.75
CA LEU A 171 -3.65 -8.01 1.14
C LEU A 171 -4.80 -8.50 0.25
N LEU A 172 -4.55 -9.50 -0.61
CA LEU A 172 -5.57 -10.11 -1.46
C LEU A 172 -6.72 -10.67 -0.63
N LEU A 173 -6.42 -11.41 0.44
CA LEU A 173 -7.45 -12.00 1.32
C LEU A 173 -8.25 -10.91 2.05
N VAL A 174 -7.60 -9.87 2.58
CA VAL A 174 -8.27 -8.75 3.26
C VAL A 174 -9.19 -8.01 2.29
N VAL A 175 -8.70 -7.66 1.11
CA VAL A 175 -9.49 -6.96 0.09
C VAL A 175 -10.69 -7.80 -0.34
N SER A 176 -10.49 -9.09 -0.62
CA SER A 176 -11.56 -10.03 -0.98
C SER A 176 -12.62 -10.14 0.10
N LEU A 177 -12.18 -10.26 1.37
CA LEU A 177 -13.08 -10.35 2.51
C LEU A 177 -13.92 -9.08 2.67
N VAL A 178 -13.28 -7.90 2.66
CA VAL A 178 -13.96 -6.61 2.79
C VAL A 178 -14.94 -6.39 1.64
N ALA A 179 -14.51 -6.63 0.40
CA ALA A 179 -15.34 -6.46 -0.78
C ALA A 179 -16.52 -7.44 -0.82
N GLY A 180 -16.34 -8.67 -0.36
CA GLY A 180 -17.36 -9.72 -0.36
C GLY A 180 -18.32 -9.66 0.82
N LEU A 181 -17.89 -9.22 2.01
CA LEU A 181 -18.72 -9.19 3.22
C LEU A 181 -19.92 -8.26 3.09
N ILE A 182 -19.76 -7.08 2.51
CA ILE A 182 -20.85 -6.10 2.42
C ILE A 182 -22.01 -6.66 1.58
N PRO A 183 -21.80 -7.14 0.34
CA PRO A 183 -22.86 -7.79 -0.43
C PRO A 183 -23.41 -9.04 0.26
N ALA A 184 -22.55 -9.84 0.90
CA ALA A 184 -22.96 -11.05 1.60
C ALA A 184 -23.93 -10.76 2.76
N VAL A 185 -23.66 -9.75 3.57
CA VAL A 185 -24.55 -9.31 4.66
C VAL A 185 -25.87 -8.78 4.12
N ILE A 186 -25.86 -8.10 2.99
CA ILE A 186 -27.08 -7.63 2.35
C ILE A 186 -27.94 -8.81 1.91
N VAL A 187 -27.36 -9.80 1.23
CA VAL A 187 -28.02 -11.05 0.81
C VAL A 187 -28.58 -11.81 2.00
N ALA A 188 -27.81 -11.88 3.08
CA ALA A 188 -28.17 -12.55 4.32
C ALA A 188 -29.45 -12.01 4.95
N ARG A 189 -29.71 -10.72 4.84
CA ARG A 189 -30.87 -10.04 5.43
C ARG A 189 -32.17 -10.21 4.65
N PHE A 190 -32.16 -10.80 3.47
CA PHE A 190 -33.36 -10.99 2.68
C PHE A 190 -34.28 -12.07 3.27
N LYS A 191 -35.58 -11.75 3.38
CA LYS A 191 -36.63 -12.72 3.66
C LYS A 191 -37.09 -13.33 2.33
N PRO A 192 -36.86 -14.64 2.09
CA PRO A 192 -37.14 -15.27 0.80
C PRO A 192 -38.59 -15.11 0.37
N ILE A 193 -39.53 -15.19 1.33
CA ILE A 193 -40.96 -15.15 1.09
C ILE A 193 -41.43 -13.80 0.47
N ASP A 194 -40.79 -12.68 0.89
CA ASP A 194 -41.16 -11.34 0.42
C ASP A 194 -40.71 -11.14 -1.04
N VAL A 195 -39.60 -11.79 -1.42
CA VAL A 195 -39.06 -11.75 -2.78
C VAL A 195 -39.94 -12.54 -3.75
N VAL A 196 -40.40 -13.72 -3.35
CA VAL A 196 -41.23 -14.61 -4.21
C VAL A 196 -42.64 -14.03 -4.37
N LYS A 197 -43.23 -13.43 -3.34
CA LYS A 197 -44.54 -12.78 -3.42
C LYS A 197 -44.57 -11.49 -4.26
N GLY A 198 -43.44 -11.05 -4.79
CA GLY A 198 -43.36 -9.82 -5.60
C GLY A 198 -43.53 -8.53 -4.81
N SER A 199 -43.72 -8.61 -3.50
CA SER A 199 -43.83 -7.45 -2.59
C SER A 199 -42.46 -6.84 -2.28
N PHE A 200 -41.38 -7.49 -2.72
CA PHE A 200 -40.00 -7.05 -2.51
C PHE A 200 -39.67 -5.86 -3.40
N ARG A 201 -39.95 -4.67 -2.93
CA ARG A 201 -39.30 -3.46 -3.44
C ARG A 201 -37.90 -3.43 -2.80
N PHE A 202 -36.86 -3.67 -3.61
CA PHE A 202 -35.49 -3.35 -3.24
C PHE A 202 -35.37 -1.81 -3.12
N GLN A 203 -35.99 -1.27 -2.09
CA GLN A 203 -35.59 0.01 -1.55
C GLN A 203 -34.29 -0.25 -0.80
N SER A 204 -33.23 -0.56 -1.59
CA SER A 204 -31.91 -0.30 -1.11
C SER A 204 -31.98 1.09 -0.49
N LYS A 205 -31.71 1.16 0.81
CA LYS A 205 -31.41 2.44 1.42
C LYS A 205 -30.15 2.91 0.71
N MET A 206 -30.36 3.48 -0.48
CA MET A 206 -29.38 4.05 -1.41
C MET A 206 -28.50 5.14 -0.77
N ARG A 207 -28.63 5.33 0.54
CA ARG A 207 -27.83 6.31 1.29
C ARG A 207 -26.34 5.92 1.27
N LEU A 208 -26.01 4.64 1.47
CA LEU A 208 -24.63 4.17 1.42
C LEU A 208 -24.07 4.31 -0.01
N SER A 209 -24.79 3.83 -1.02
CA SER A 209 -24.36 3.95 -2.42
C SER A 209 -24.21 5.41 -2.86
N ARG A 210 -25.13 6.30 -2.44
CA ARG A 210 -25.00 7.74 -2.74
C ARG A 210 -23.81 8.38 -2.06
N VAL A 211 -23.57 8.06 -0.77
CA VAL A 211 -22.38 8.54 -0.06
C VAL A 211 -21.11 8.07 -0.74
N PHE A 212 -21.04 6.80 -1.15
CA PHE A 212 -19.88 6.26 -1.86
C PHE A 212 -19.66 6.92 -3.22
N ILE A 213 -20.72 7.18 -4.00
CA ILE A 213 -20.61 7.88 -5.28
C ILE A 213 -20.13 9.32 -5.07
N VAL A 214 -20.63 10.01 -4.04
CA VAL A 214 -20.21 11.38 -3.72
C VAL A 214 -18.74 11.39 -3.30
N VAL A 215 -18.32 10.48 -2.40
CA VAL A 215 -16.93 10.37 -1.95
C VAL A 215 -16.00 10.02 -3.13
N GLN A 216 -16.40 9.07 -3.99
CA GLN A 216 -15.64 8.68 -5.18
C GLN A 216 -15.48 9.85 -6.17
N ASN A 217 -16.54 10.63 -6.41
CA ASN A 217 -16.46 11.83 -7.25
C ASN A 217 -15.56 12.90 -6.63
N LEU A 218 -15.59 13.05 -5.31
CA LEU A 218 -14.77 14.03 -4.59
C LEU A 218 -13.27 13.68 -4.61
N ILE A 219 -12.94 12.38 -4.65
CA ILE A 219 -11.57 11.87 -4.78
C ILE A 219 -11.07 11.96 -6.24
N SER A 220 -12.00 11.88 -7.20
CA SER A 220 -11.67 11.87 -8.63
C SER A 220 -11.58 13.27 -9.26
N THR A 221 -11.95 14.33 -8.53
CA THR A 221 -11.85 15.73 -8.95
C THR A 221 -10.67 16.40 -8.30
#